data_74b25387966f0477d1b7240019e99c6e
#
_entry.id   74b25387966f0477d1b7240019e99c6e
#
_cell.length_a   1.000
_cell.length_b   1.000
_cell.length_c   1.000
_cell.angle_alpha   90.00
_cell.angle_beta   90.00
_cell.angle_gamma   90.00
#
_symmetry.space_group_name_H-M   'P 1'
#
loop_
_entity.id
_entity.type
_entity.pdbx_description
1 polymer ?
#
loop_
_entity_poly.entity_id
_entity_poly.type
_entity_poly.pdbx_seq_one_letter_code
_entity_poly.pdbx_strand_id
1 'polypeptide(L)'
;AMSNYYYDEKSGYLAALAEVRQKQFDLTPFLSFALKGIISQSQRLLTEISSNISKALYRNLAMEFFGRLKSARKMVLAKRQLEIIDHLLEVESMEIDKLMKTMGGTYGKLKNPIHALVRDLVGLKYLGAIKIDKKDDGKLFASVRLQWPTEVTETEFFRKIKELPKAKTLSFFN
;
A
#
# COMPACT_ATOMS: atom_id res chain seq x y z
N ALA A 1 -9.89 -18.11 -11.23
CA ALA A 1 -9.93 -19.29 -12.10
C ALA A 1 -10.68 -18.94 -13.40
N MET A 2 -10.45 -19.74 -14.47
CA MET A 2 -11.09 -19.53 -15.78
C MET A 2 -12.62 -19.54 -15.71
N SER A 3 -13.23 -20.32 -14.81
CA SER A 3 -14.68 -20.34 -14.55
C SER A 3 -15.23 -18.95 -14.19
N ASN A 4 -14.51 -18.18 -13.41
CA ASN A 4 -14.91 -16.81 -13.05
C ASN A 4 -14.87 -15.90 -14.28
N TYR A 5 -13.86 -16.04 -15.14
CA TYR A 5 -13.78 -15.27 -16.37
C TYR A 5 -14.98 -15.54 -17.30
N TYR A 6 -15.36 -16.80 -17.48
CA TYR A 6 -16.55 -17.14 -18.30
C TYR A 6 -17.85 -16.62 -17.69
N TYR A 7 -17.94 -16.53 -16.38
CA TYR A 7 -19.09 -15.98 -15.68
C TYR A 7 -19.14 -14.46 -15.82
N ASP A 8 -18.02 -13.79 -15.57
CA ASP A 8 -17.92 -12.32 -15.62
C ASP A 8 -18.11 -11.80 -17.06
N GLU A 9 -17.58 -12.53 -18.07
CA GLU A 9 -17.64 -12.23 -19.50
C GLU A 9 -18.69 -13.08 -20.24
N LYS A 10 -19.81 -13.37 -19.59
CA LYS A 10 -20.86 -14.25 -20.13
C LYS A 10 -21.35 -13.84 -21.51
N SER A 11 -21.54 -12.56 -21.76
CA SER A 11 -21.97 -12.04 -23.06
C SER A 11 -20.95 -12.32 -24.17
N GLY A 12 -19.66 -12.11 -23.90
CA GLY A 12 -18.56 -12.42 -24.81
C GLY A 12 -18.44 -13.92 -25.09
N TYR A 13 -18.60 -14.74 -24.05
CA TYR A 13 -18.65 -16.20 -24.18
C TYR A 13 -19.75 -16.67 -25.13
N LEU A 14 -20.97 -16.18 -24.91
CA LEU A 14 -22.13 -16.54 -25.75
C LEU A 14 -21.97 -16.02 -27.20
N ALA A 15 -21.42 -14.82 -27.37
CA ALA A 15 -21.13 -14.28 -28.70
C ALA A 15 -20.11 -15.12 -29.45
N ALA A 16 -19.03 -15.55 -28.80
CA ALA A 16 -18.01 -16.40 -29.38
C ALA A 16 -18.59 -17.77 -29.81
N LEU A 17 -19.47 -18.36 -29.00
CA LEU A 17 -20.15 -19.61 -29.37
C LEU A 17 -21.14 -19.43 -30.55
N ALA A 18 -21.87 -18.30 -30.61
CA ALA A 18 -22.76 -17.98 -31.71
C ALA A 18 -21.97 -17.81 -33.03
N GLU A 19 -20.82 -17.14 -32.97
CA GLU A 19 -19.93 -16.96 -34.13
C GLU A 19 -19.35 -18.29 -34.64
N VAL A 20 -18.96 -19.20 -33.76
CA VAL A 20 -18.58 -20.58 -34.15
C VAL A 20 -19.65 -21.27 -34.97
N ARG A 21 -20.92 -21.16 -34.54
CA ARG A 21 -22.07 -21.77 -35.29
C ARG A 21 -22.26 -21.13 -36.65
N GLN A 22 -22.14 -19.80 -36.75
CA GLN A 22 -22.28 -19.05 -38.00
C GLN A 22 -21.16 -19.36 -39.00
N LYS A 23 -19.96 -19.61 -38.51
CA LYS A 23 -18.74 -19.91 -39.31
C LYS A 23 -18.51 -21.40 -39.53
N GLN A 24 -19.57 -22.16 -39.71
CA GLN A 24 -19.48 -23.60 -40.03
C GLN A 24 -18.64 -24.41 -39.02
N PHE A 25 -18.80 -24.09 -37.73
CA PHE A 25 -18.09 -24.71 -36.63
C PHE A 25 -16.57 -24.41 -36.59
N ASP A 26 -16.12 -23.29 -37.20
CA ASP A 26 -14.76 -22.77 -36.95
C ASP A 26 -14.64 -22.36 -35.49
N LEU A 27 -13.75 -23.03 -34.76
CA LEU A 27 -13.52 -22.81 -33.32
C LEU A 27 -12.67 -21.57 -33.02
N THR A 28 -12.11 -20.92 -34.03
CA THR A 28 -11.18 -19.76 -33.88
C THR A 28 -11.75 -18.65 -32.98
N PRO A 29 -13.05 -18.23 -33.12
CA PRO A 29 -13.62 -17.20 -32.25
C PRO A 29 -13.63 -17.61 -30.77
N PHE A 30 -14.00 -18.86 -30.49
CA PHE A 30 -14.03 -19.40 -29.12
C PHE A 30 -12.64 -19.55 -28.53
N LEU A 31 -11.70 -20.10 -29.30
CA LEU A 31 -10.30 -20.20 -28.85
C LEU A 31 -9.67 -18.83 -28.59
N SER A 32 -9.96 -17.84 -29.45
CA SER A 32 -9.51 -16.47 -29.23
C SER A 32 -10.08 -15.88 -27.93
N PHE A 33 -11.36 -16.09 -27.64
CA PHE A 33 -11.99 -15.69 -26.40
C PHE A 33 -11.34 -16.39 -25.19
N ALA A 34 -11.14 -17.70 -25.24
CA ALA A 34 -10.52 -18.47 -24.17
C ALA A 34 -9.07 -18.03 -23.89
N LEU A 35 -8.27 -17.80 -24.94
CA LEU A 35 -6.90 -17.32 -24.81
C LEU A 35 -6.84 -15.91 -24.19
N LYS A 36 -7.71 -15.00 -24.61
CA LYS A 36 -7.83 -13.68 -23.96
C LYS A 36 -8.13 -13.81 -22.47
N GLY A 37 -9.00 -14.73 -22.10
CA GLY A 37 -9.32 -15.04 -20.72
C GLY A 37 -8.10 -15.53 -19.92
N ILE A 38 -7.32 -16.45 -20.48
CA ILE A 38 -6.11 -16.96 -19.85
C ILE A 38 -5.11 -15.82 -19.62
N ILE A 39 -4.88 -14.98 -20.63
CA ILE A 39 -3.97 -13.84 -20.55
C ILE A 39 -4.43 -12.87 -19.46
N SER A 40 -5.70 -12.48 -19.48
CA SER A 40 -6.28 -11.54 -18.50
C SER A 40 -6.16 -12.07 -17.06
N GLN A 41 -6.51 -13.33 -16.82
CA GLN A 41 -6.44 -13.95 -15.49
C GLN A 41 -4.99 -14.12 -15.03
N SER A 42 -4.07 -14.48 -15.94
CA SER A 42 -2.63 -14.58 -15.62
C SER A 42 -2.03 -13.24 -15.26
N GLN A 43 -2.35 -12.17 -15.99
CA GLN A 43 -1.89 -10.81 -15.69
C GLN A 43 -2.41 -10.33 -14.33
N ARG A 44 -3.71 -10.56 -14.05
CA ARG A 44 -4.32 -10.22 -12.75
C ARG A 44 -3.59 -10.94 -11.60
N LEU A 45 -3.38 -12.24 -11.74
CA LEU A 45 -2.68 -13.04 -10.72
C LEU A 45 -1.25 -12.56 -10.50
N LEU A 46 -0.53 -12.24 -11.57
CA LEU A 46 0.84 -11.74 -11.52
C LEU A 46 0.93 -10.38 -10.79
N THR A 47 -0.02 -9.50 -11.06
CA THR A 47 -0.13 -8.20 -10.38
C THR A 47 -0.40 -8.38 -8.89
N GLU A 48 -1.32 -9.27 -8.53
CA GLU A 48 -1.67 -9.56 -7.14
C GLU A 48 -0.48 -10.17 -6.37
N ILE A 49 0.20 -11.17 -6.95
CA ILE A 49 1.40 -11.77 -6.36
C ILE A 49 2.51 -10.73 -6.17
N SER A 50 2.80 -9.93 -7.20
CA SER A 50 3.82 -8.88 -7.13
C SER A 50 3.51 -7.84 -6.05
N SER A 51 2.25 -7.42 -5.93
CA SER A 51 1.80 -6.52 -4.87
C SER A 51 2.00 -7.13 -3.48
N ASN A 52 1.61 -8.39 -3.28
CA ASN A 52 1.74 -9.08 -2.00
C ASN A 52 3.21 -9.26 -1.60
N ILE A 53 4.08 -9.61 -2.56
CA ILE A 53 5.53 -9.71 -2.31
C ILE A 53 6.09 -8.35 -1.92
N SER A 54 5.73 -7.28 -2.63
CA SER A 54 6.20 -5.93 -2.31
C SER A 54 5.75 -5.46 -0.92
N LYS A 55 4.51 -5.76 -0.54
CA LYS A 55 3.99 -5.47 0.81
C LYS A 55 4.72 -6.26 1.89
N ALA A 56 5.02 -7.53 1.65
CA ALA A 56 5.76 -8.38 2.59
C ALA A 56 7.21 -7.91 2.75
N LEU A 57 7.90 -7.58 1.65
CA LEU A 57 9.26 -7.02 1.69
C LEU A 57 9.30 -5.69 2.45
N TYR A 58 8.33 -4.82 2.19
CA TYR A 58 8.21 -3.54 2.89
C TYR A 58 8.08 -3.74 4.40
N ARG A 59 7.16 -4.63 4.83
CA ARG A 59 6.93 -4.93 6.25
C ARG A 59 8.19 -5.48 6.92
N ASN A 60 8.86 -6.46 6.29
CA ASN A 60 10.07 -7.07 6.82
C ASN A 60 11.20 -6.06 6.99
N LEU A 61 11.46 -5.22 5.99
CA LEU A 61 12.50 -4.19 6.06
C LEU A 61 12.17 -3.09 7.07
N ALA A 62 10.91 -2.67 7.15
CA ALA A 62 10.48 -1.74 8.18
C ALA A 62 10.71 -2.31 9.58
N MET A 63 10.32 -3.57 9.82
CA MET A 63 10.57 -4.25 11.10
C MET A 63 12.06 -4.35 11.43
N GLU A 64 12.88 -4.69 10.45
CA GLU A 64 14.34 -4.79 10.62
C GLU A 64 14.96 -3.43 10.99
N PHE A 65 14.68 -2.38 10.23
CA PHE A 65 15.26 -1.05 10.46
C PHE A 65 14.79 -0.44 11.77
N PHE A 66 13.51 -0.49 12.05
CA PHE A 66 12.96 0.04 13.31
C PHE A 66 13.33 -0.82 14.52
N GLY A 67 13.46 -2.14 14.35
CA GLY A 67 13.86 -3.07 15.43
C GLY A 67 15.28 -2.86 15.91
N ARG A 68 16.18 -2.31 15.09
CA ARG A 68 17.57 -2.00 15.46
C ARG A 68 17.72 -0.71 16.28
N LEU A 69 16.64 0.01 16.56
CA LEU A 69 16.69 1.24 17.37
C LEU A 69 16.84 0.92 18.85
N LYS A 70 18.01 1.19 19.43
CA LYS A 70 18.39 0.78 20.81
C LYS A 70 17.81 1.66 21.93
N SER A 71 17.32 2.87 21.65
CA SER A 71 16.82 3.77 22.67
C SER A 71 15.36 3.45 23.03
N ALA A 72 15.04 3.32 24.32
CA ALA A 72 13.66 3.06 24.78
C ALA A 72 12.62 4.03 24.19
N ARG A 73 12.96 5.34 24.14
CA ARG A 73 12.08 6.36 23.51
C ARG A 73 11.91 6.13 22.01
N LYS A 74 12.97 5.74 21.29
CA LYS A 74 12.91 5.43 19.85
C LYS A 74 12.15 4.16 19.60
N MET A 75 12.24 3.15 20.47
CA MET A 75 11.47 1.90 20.36
C MET A 75 9.95 2.13 20.47
N VAL A 76 9.50 2.99 21.41
CA VAL A 76 8.08 3.34 21.53
C VAL A 76 7.58 4.09 20.27
N LEU A 77 8.40 5.00 19.75
CA LEU A 77 8.11 5.71 18.50
C LEU A 77 8.04 4.73 17.33
N ALA A 78 9.03 3.85 17.21
CA ALA A 78 9.13 2.82 16.19
C ALA A 78 7.90 1.91 16.17
N LYS A 79 7.43 1.45 17.34
CA LYS A 79 6.24 0.62 17.44
C LYS A 79 5.01 1.30 16.85
N ARG A 80 4.77 2.57 17.18
CA ARG A 80 3.64 3.32 16.63
C ARG A 80 3.77 3.55 15.11
N GLN A 81 4.99 3.84 14.65
CA GLN A 81 5.26 4.03 13.22
C GLN A 81 5.07 2.73 12.43
N LEU A 82 5.44 1.57 12.99
CA LEU A 82 5.17 0.27 12.40
C LEU A 82 3.66 -0.03 12.33
N GLU A 83 2.90 0.30 13.37
CA GLU A 83 1.44 0.16 13.36
C GLU A 83 0.79 1.02 12.26
N ILE A 84 1.27 2.25 12.04
CA ILE A 84 0.81 3.09 10.91
C ILE A 84 1.11 2.42 9.57
N ILE A 85 2.33 1.93 9.41
CA ILE A 85 2.77 1.23 8.19
C ILE A 85 1.89 0.02 7.93
N ASP A 86 1.65 -0.82 8.94
CA ASP A 86 0.82 -2.02 8.80
C ASP A 86 -0.60 -1.69 8.33
N HIS A 87 -1.24 -0.68 8.94
CA HIS A 87 -2.56 -0.23 8.49
C HIS A 87 -2.55 0.29 7.05
N LEU A 88 -1.54 1.08 6.68
CA LEU A 88 -1.45 1.62 5.33
C LEU A 88 -1.12 0.55 4.27
N LEU A 89 -0.40 -0.51 4.64
CA LEU A 89 -0.15 -1.64 3.74
C LEU A 89 -1.42 -2.45 3.43
N GLU A 90 -2.38 -2.49 4.36
CA GLU A 90 -3.66 -3.19 4.16
C GLU A 90 -4.61 -2.40 3.24
N VAL A 91 -4.70 -1.08 3.41
CA VAL A 91 -5.69 -0.24 2.73
C VAL A 91 -5.12 0.58 1.56
N GLU A 92 -3.79 0.49 1.33
CA GLU A 92 -3.01 1.20 0.30
C GLU A 92 -2.98 2.73 0.48
N SER A 93 -4.10 3.36 0.79
CA SER A 93 -4.21 4.81 1.04
C SER A 93 -5.36 5.09 2.02
N MET A 94 -5.11 5.94 3.01
CA MET A 94 -6.11 6.31 4.02
C MET A 94 -6.09 7.81 4.30
N GLU A 95 -7.29 8.40 4.46
CA GLU A 95 -7.46 9.77 4.96
C GLU A 95 -6.91 9.87 6.39
N ILE A 96 -6.15 10.95 6.69
CA ILE A 96 -5.47 11.10 8.00
C ILE A 96 -6.48 11.13 9.16
N ASP A 97 -7.66 11.73 8.97
CA ASP A 97 -8.70 11.76 10.00
C ASP A 97 -9.28 10.36 10.28
N LYS A 98 -9.39 9.51 9.25
CA LYS A 98 -9.79 8.11 9.42
C LYS A 98 -8.69 7.31 10.10
N LEU A 99 -7.43 7.53 9.72
CA LEU A 99 -6.29 6.89 10.34
C LEU A 99 -6.23 7.22 11.83
N MET A 100 -6.50 8.48 12.22
CA MET A 100 -6.57 8.88 13.61
C MET A 100 -7.63 8.11 14.41
N LYS A 101 -8.81 7.89 13.81
CA LYS A 101 -9.89 7.10 14.45
C LYS A 101 -9.49 5.63 14.59
N THR A 102 -8.92 5.05 13.55
CA THR A 102 -8.47 3.64 13.54
C THR A 102 -7.36 3.41 14.57
N MET A 103 -6.43 4.36 14.71
CA MET A 103 -5.31 4.29 15.65
C MET A 103 -5.66 4.74 17.09
N GLY A 104 -6.95 4.93 17.39
CA GLY A 104 -7.42 5.41 18.69
C GLY A 104 -6.93 4.60 19.89
N GLY A 105 -6.75 3.28 19.75
CA GLY A 105 -6.21 2.41 20.79
C GLY A 105 -4.77 2.76 21.19
N THR A 106 -3.95 3.14 20.21
CA THR A 106 -2.52 3.43 20.42
C THR A 106 -2.28 4.89 20.79
N TYR A 107 -2.98 5.81 20.13
CA TYR A 107 -2.78 7.26 20.32
C TYR A 107 -3.69 7.85 21.39
N GLY A 108 -4.88 7.30 21.64
CA GLY A 108 -5.85 7.83 22.60
C GLY A 108 -5.35 7.91 24.05
N LYS A 109 -4.35 7.11 24.41
CA LYS A 109 -3.70 7.14 25.73
C LYS A 109 -2.67 8.25 25.89
N LEU A 110 -2.37 8.98 24.83
CA LEU A 110 -1.36 10.03 24.84
C LEU A 110 -1.99 11.39 25.24
N LYS A 111 -1.22 12.25 25.88
CA LYS A 111 -1.67 13.58 26.31
C LYS A 111 -2.19 14.44 25.13
N ASN A 112 -1.53 14.33 23.96
CA ASN A 112 -1.89 15.05 22.73
C ASN A 112 -1.89 14.06 21.54
N PRO A 113 -2.96 13.28 21.34
CA PRO A 113 -3.03 12.20 20.35
C PRO A 113 -2.76 12.68 18.92
N ILE A 114 -3.44 13.77 18.49
CA ILE A 114 -3.32 14.34 17.15
C ILE A 114 -1.88 14.76 16.85
N HIS A 115 -1.27 15.55 17.75
CA HIS A 115 0.12 15.99 17.57
C HIS A 115 1.12 14.83 17.53
N ALA A 116 0.83 13.74 18.27
CA ALA A 116 1.69 12.56 18.26
C ALA A 116 1.59 11.81 16.93
N LEU A 117 0.38 11.56 16.42
CA LEU A 117 0.18 10.92 15.12
C LEU A 117 0.82 11.73 14.00
N VAL A 118 0.54 13.02 14.00
CA VAL A 118 1.05 13.97 13.05
C VAL A 118 2.57 13.95 13.01
N ARG A 119 3.24 14.01 14.16
CA ARG A 119 4.69 13.91 14.25
C ARG A 119 5.22 12.58 13.71
N ASP A 120 4.53 11.48 14.00
CA ASP A 120 4.94 10.16 13.56
C ASP A 120 4.78 10.00 12.04
N LEU A 121 3.72 10.56 11.43
CA LEU A 121 3.51 10.65 9.99
C LEU A 121 4.59 11.50 9.30
N VAL A 122 4.95 12.65 9.87
CA VAL A 122 6.04 13.47 9.31
C VAL A 122 7.37 12.75 9.39
N GLY A 123 7.63 12.05 10.49
CA GLY A 123 8.82 11.21 10.60
C GLY A 123 8.88 10.17 9.49
N LEU A 124 7.78 9.45 9.24
CA LEU A 124 7.69 8.46 8.16
C LEU A 124 7.83 9.09 6.77
N LYS A 125 7.21 10.27 6.53
CA LYS A 125 7.37 11.03 5.28
C LYS A 125 8.83 11.46 5.09
N TYR A 126 9.49 11.96 6.13
CA TYR A 126 10.90 12.37 6.07
C TYR A 126 11.83 11.19 5.76
N LEU A 127 11.56 10.01 6.34
CA LEU A 127 12.25 8.77 6.02
C LEU A 127 11.99 8.30 4.58
N GLY A 128 10.98 8.84 3.91
CA GLY A 128 10.54 8.43 2.58
C GLY A 128 9.67 7.18 2.59
N ALA A 129 9.30 6.66 3.77
CA ALA A 129 8.50 5.45 3.92
C ALA A 129 7.06 5.62 3.45
N ILE A 130 6.48 6.80 3.65
CA ILE A 130 5.13 7.14 3.21
C ILE A 130 5.10 8.38 2.35
N LYS A 131 4.01 8.54 1.58
CA LYS A 131 3.60 9.79 0.93
C LYS A 131 2.41 10.38 1.66
N ILE A 132 2.29 11.69 1.62
CA ILE A 132 1.11 12.42 2.08
C ILE A 132 0.69 13.33 0.94
N ASP A 133 -0.47 13.05 0.38
CA ASP A 133 -1.04 13.74 -0.76
C ASP A 133 -2.29 14.52 -0.33
N LYS A 134 -2.44 15.73 -0.85
CA LYS A 134 -3.64 16.54 -0.66
C LYS A 134 -4.54 16.36 -1.88
N LYS A 135 -5.78 15.95 -1.66
CA LYS A 135 -6.80 15.88 -2.72
C LYS A 135 -7.50 17.23 -2.92
N ASP A 136 -8.24 17.33 -4.02
CA ASP A 136 -8.96 18.55 -4.43
C ASP A 136 -9.97 19.03 -3.39
N ASP A 137 -10.51 18.12 -2.57
CA ASP A 137 -11.40 18.42 -1.44
C ASP A 137 -10.66 18.96 -0.20
N GLY A 138 -9.36 19.19 -0.30
CA GLY A 138 -8.50 19.67 0.77
C GLY A 138 -8.09 18.64 1.80
N LYS A 139 -8.57 17.40 1.69
CA LYS A 139 -8.26 16.31 2.61
C LYS A 139 -6.88 15.71 2.33
N LEU A 140 -6.23 15.29 3.40
CA LEU A 140 -4.91 14.68 3.36
C LEU A 140 -5.02 13.15 3.42
N PHE A 141 -4.31 12.49 2.53
CA PHE A 141 -4.23 11.04 2.44
C PHE A 141 -2.79 10.58 2.64
N ALA A 142 -2.62 9.57 3.47
CA ALA A 142 -1.35 8.89 3.66
C ALA A 142 -1.36 7.56 2.89
N SER A 143 -0.26 7.25 2.23
CA SER A 143 -0.03 5.98 1.53
C SER A 143 1.42 5.53 1.68
N VAL A 144 1.67 4.21 1.62
CA VAL A 144 3.03 3.68 1.65
C VAL A 144 3.73 3.86 0.30
N ARG A 145 5.05 4.05 0.32
CA ARG A 145 5.89 3.99 -0.87
C ARG A 145 6.47 2.58 -1.00
N LEU A 146 5.80 1.71 -1.74
CA LEU A 146 6.21 0.30 -1.85
C LEU A 146 7.65 0.11 -2.35
N GLN A 147 8.22 1.07 -3.08
CA GLN A 147 9.62 1.05 -3.54
C GLN A 147 10.62 1.43 -2.44
N TRP A 148 10.18 2.01 -1.32
CA TRP A 148 11.07 2.47 -0.26
C TRP A 148 12.11 1.44 0.20
N PRO A 149 11.77 0.14 0.37
CA PRO A 149 12.74 -0.88 0.77
C PRO A 149 13.90 -1.08 -0.21
N THR A 150 13.68 -0.83 -1.49
CA THR A 150 14.70 -0.98 -2.55
C THR A 150 15.51 0.28 -2.78
N GLU A 151 14.99 1.44 -2.36
CA GLU A 151 15.60 2.75 -2.56
C GLU A 151 16.46 3.20 -1.37
N VAL A 152 16.22 2.66 -0.16
CA VAL A 152 16.85 3.11 1.08
C VAL A 152 17.90 2.11 1.57
N THR A 153 19.10 2.60 1.81
CA THR A 153 20.14 1.83 2.50
C THR A 153 20.00 1.95 4.01
N GLU A 154 20.49 0.95 4.74
CA GLU A 154 20.53 0.98 6.21
C GLU A 154 21.25 2.23 6.74
N THR A 155 22.39 2.55 6.14
CA THR A 155 23.20 3.74 6.53
C THR A 155 22.41 5.03 6.37
N GLU A 156 21.68 5.17 5.25
CA GLU A 156 20.86 6.35 4.98
C GLU A 156 19.67 6.44 5.95
N PHE A 157 19.02 5.32 6.24
CA PHE A 157 17.94 5.26 7.22
C PHE A 157 18.40 5.75 8.59
N PHE A 158 19.53 5.23 9.11
CA PHE A 158 20.03 5.65 10.42
C PHE A 158 20.55 7.08 10.43
N ARG A 159 21.07 7.59 9.33
CA ARG A 159 21.41 9.00 9.18
C ARG A 159 20.17 9.88 9.30
N LYS A 160 19.12 9.60 8.52
CA LYS A 160 17.83 10.32 8.56
C LYS A 160 17.16 10.25 9.94
N ILE A 161 17.24 9.11 10.64
CA ILE A 161 16.74 8.96 12.02
C ILE A 161 17.46 9.90 13.01
N LYS A 162 18.74 10.18 12.82
CA LYS A 162 19.48 11.13 13.65
C LYS A 162 19.11 12.59 13.35
N GLU A 163 18.82 12.86 12.09
CA GLU A 163 18.48 14.20 11.57
C GLU A 163 16.98 14.53 11.66
N LEU A 164 16.13 13.62 12.19
CA LEU A 164 14.69 13.83 12.30
C LEU A 164 14.38 15.20 12.91
N PRO A 165 13.61 16.06 12.21
CA PRO A 165 13.30 17.40 12.68
C PRO A 165 12.57 17.36 14.02
N LYS A 166 12.92 18.29 14.90
CA LYS A 166 12.21 18.44 16.18
C LYS A 166 10.78 18.88 15.93
N ALA A 167 9.81 18.29 16.62
CA ALA A 167 8.38 18.51 16.44
C ALA A 167 7.91 19.99 16.45
N LYS A 168 8.73 20.90 16.95
CA LYS A 168 8.42 22.35 17.00
C LYS A 168 8.63 23.09 15.67
N THR A 169 9.35 22.49 14.71
CA THR A 169 9.71 23.13 13.43
C THR A 169 8.91 22.60 12.24
N LEU A 170 7.91 21.77 12.47
CA LEU A 170 7.13 21.15 11.44
C LEU A 170 5.88 21.97 11.13
N SER A 171 5.96 22.81 10.11
CA SER A 171 4.76 23.26 9.42
C SER A 171 4.22 22.10 8.58
N PHE A 172 3.03 21.66 8.90
CA PHE A 172 2.42 20.44 8.35
C PHE A 172 1.91 20.57 6.92
N PHE A 173 1.74 21.77 6.42
CA PHE A 173 0.85 22.11 5.33
C PHE A 173 1.42 23.10 4.30
N ASN A 174 2.72 23.14 4.17
CA ASN A 174 3.32 23.83 3.02
C ASN A 174 3.80 22.83 2.00
#